data_7ffe2b42ab9d993defb9d7153b237b23
#
_entry.id   7ffe2b42ab9d993defb9d7153b237b23
#
_cell.length_a   1.000
_cell.length_b   1.000
_cell.length_c   1.000
_cell.angle_alpha   90.00
_cell.angle_beta   90.00
_cell.angle_gamma   90.00
#
_symmetry.space_group_name_H-M   'P 1'
#
loop_
_entity.id
_entity.type
_entity.pdbx_description
1 polymer ?
#
loop_
_entity_poly.entity_id
_entity_poly.type
_entity_poly.pdbx_seq_one_letter_code
_entity_poly.pdbx_strand_id
1 'polypeptide(L)'
;GVFRLGIVTRPPGNGPGLHVHYKTHETFLALSGKWEIQWGDHGEEATVLEPYDLIAVPPAVTRRFVNVSDVDGELLVIIQGQREDFDDVDRVPETAQAIAAKYGDGMVEKLNALGWTFGIGVDEAEGDAPRKTA
;
A
#
# COMPACT_ATOMS: atom_id res chain seq x y z
N GLY A 1 -6.63 0.28 -21.28
CA GLY A 1 -5.93 0.50 -20.02
C GLY A 1 -4.46 0.78 -20.22
N VAL A 2 -3.82 1.18 -19.18
CA VAL A 2 -2.38 1.45 -19.13
C VAL A 2 -1.77 0.75 -17.93
N PHE A 3 -0.45 0.68 -17.90
CA PHE A 3 0.25 0.20 -16.72
C PHE A 3 1.41 1.14 -16.39
N ARG A 4 1.81 1.13 -15.13
CA ARG A 4 2.94 1.89 -14.62
C ARG A 4 3.90 0.90 -13.96
N LEU A 5 5.19 1.03 -14.29
CA LEU A 5 6.26 0.25 -13.68
C LEU A 5 7.10 1.14 -12.78
N GLY A 6 7.49 0.62 -11.64
CA GLY A 6 8.42 1.28 -10.75
C GLY A 6 9.29 0.26 -10.03
N ILE A 7 10.52 0.65 -9.72
CA ILE A 7 11.40 -0.13 -8.85
C ILE A 7 11.49 0.60 -7.51
N VAL A 8 11.10 -0.09 -6.46
CA VAL A 8 11.17 0.40 -5.08
C VAL A 8 12.42 -0.17 -4.45
N THR A 9 13.27 0.68 -3.90
CA THR A 9 14.42 0.27 -3.10
C THR A 9 14.19 0.67 -1.66
N ARG A 10 14.31 -0.28 -0.72
CA ARG A 10 14.10 -0.03 0.71
C ARG A 10 15.15 -0.75 1.54
N PRO A 11 15.59 -0.13 2.66
CA PRO A 11 16.43 -0.79 3.62
C PRO A 11 15.66 -1.86 4.41
N PRO A 12 16.38 -2.71 5.18
CA PRO A 12 15.76 -3.74 6.02
C PRO A 12 14.67 -3.16 6.93
N GLY A 13 13.56 -3.88 7.04
CA GLY A 13 12.43 -3.52 7.89
C GLY A 13 11.52 -2.43 7.36
N ASN A 14 11.79 -1.87 6.20
CA ASN A 14 11.08 -0.71 5.67
C ASN A 14 10.06 -1.11 4.60
N GLY A 15 8.97 -0.36 4.55
CA GLY A 15 7.89 -0.48 3.58
C GLY A 15 6.76 0.47 3.93
N PRO A 16 5.77 0.65 3.07
CA PRO A 16 4.61 1.50 3.36
C PRO A 16 3.71 0.89 4.42
N GLY A 17 2.82 1.68 4.99
CA GLY A 17 1.72 1.18 5.80
C GLY A 17 0.67 0.47 4.93
N LEU A 18 -0.29 -0.18 5.61
CA LEU A 18 -1.41 -0.83 4.94
C LEU A 18 -2.21 0.20 4.13
N HIS A 19 -2.47 -0.14 2.87
CA HIS A 19 -3.19 0.71 1.93
C HIS A 19 -3.97 -0.15 0.94
N VAL A 20 -4.89 0.45 0.23
CA VAL A 20 -5.72 -0.21 -0.78
C VAL A 20 -5.67 0.57 -2.07
N HIS A 21 -5.71 -0.14 -3.18
CA HIS A 21 -6.00 0.40 -4.50
C HIS A 21 -7.41 -0.06 -4.87
N TYR A 22 -8.37 0.85 -4.91
CA TYR A 22 -9.77 0.45 -5.09
C TYR A 22 -10.09 -0.05 -6.49
N LYS A 23 -9.36 0.41 -7.51
CA LYS A 23 -9.67 0.16 -8.92
C LYS A 23 -8.54 -0.47 -9.71
N THR A 24 -7.29 -0.27 -9.28
CA THR A 24 -6.13 -0.76 -10.03
C THR A 24 -5.62 -2.08 -9.47
N HIS A 25 -5.03 -2.88 -10.35
CA HIS A 25 -4.29 -4.09 -9.99
C HIS A 25 -2.85 -3.73 -9.68
N GLU A 26 -2.28 -4.35 -8.67
CA GLU A 26 -0.87 -4.16 -8.33
C GLU A 26 -0.16 -5.51 -8.29
N THR A 27 0.97 -5.60 -8.97
CA THR A 27 1.79 -6.81 -9.04
C THR A 27 3.17 -6.50 -8.48
N PHE A 28 3.69 -7.39 -7.64
CA PHE A 28 5.01 -7.30 -7.04
C PHE A 28 5.89 -8.42 -7.55
N LEU A 29 7.09 -8.08 -8.00
CA LEU A 29 8.15 -9.04 -8.34
C LEU A 29 9.39 -8.68 -7.53
N ALA A 30 9.85 -9.59 -6.67
CA ALA A 30 11.08 -9.38 -5.93
C ALA A 30 12.28 -9.49 -6.89
N LEU A 31 13.11 -8.46 -6.93
CA LEU A 31 14.35 -8.47 -7.72
C LEU A 31 15.55 -8.83 -6.87
N SER A 32 15.63 -8.30 -5.65
CA SER A 32 16.66 -8.62 -4.68
C SER A 32 16.14 -8.45 -3.26
N GLY A 33 16.76 -9.12 -2.31
CA GLY A 33 16.27 -9.17 -0.93
C GLY A 33 15.08 -10.12 -0.80
N LYS A 34 14.44 -10.07 0.35
CA LYS A 34 13.21 -10.83 0.65
C LYS A 34 12.11 -9.86 1.02
N TRP A 35 10.94 -10.07 0.45
CA TRP A 35 9.83 -9.14 0.62
C TRP A 35 8.62 -9.86 1.20
N GLU A 36 8.19 -9.43 2.38
CA GLU A 36 6.91 -9.89 2.92
C GLU A 36 5.81 -9.04 2.33
N ILE A 37 4.84 -9.71 1.72
CA ILE A 37 3.61 -9.09 1.26
C ILE A 37 2.53 -9.46 2.27
N GLN A 38 1.92 -8.45 2.88
CA GLN A 38 0.81 -8.62 3.81
C GLN A 38 -0.46 -8.13 3.14
N TRP A 39 -1.59 -8.81 3.39
CA TRP A 39 -2.89 -8.37 2.89
C TRP A 39 -3.99 -8.65 3.91
N GLY A 40 -5.18 -8.10 3.63
CA GLY A 40 -6.27 -8.02 4.58
C GLY A 40 -6.27 -6.68 5.29
N ASP A 41 -7.41 -6.24 5.82
CA ASP A 41 -7.55 -4.90 6.40
C ASP A 41 -6.69 -4.67 7.65
N HIS A 42 -6.24 -5.75 8.27
CA HIS A 42 -5.32 -5.70 9.42
C HIS A 42 -3.96 -6.34 9.12
N GLY A 43 -3.69 -6.65 7.85
CA GLY A 43 -2.47 -7.33 7.45
C GLY A 43 -2.34 -8.74 8.01
N GLU A 44 -3.47 -9.41 8.20
CA GLU A 44 -3.55 -10.72 8.87
C GLU A 44 -3.03 -11.88 8.04
N GLU A 45 -2.94 -11.69 6.73
CA GLU A 45 -2.38 -12.68 5.81
C GLU A 45 -1.02 -12.22 5.32
N ALA A 46 -0.11 -13.15 5.08
CA ALA A 46 1.23 -12.80 4.60
C ALA A 46 1.87 -13.93 3.80
N THR A 47 2.76 -13.54 2.90
CA THR A 47 3.69 -14.44 2.22
C THR A 47 5.02 -13.73 2.01
N VAL A 48 6.11 -14.49 1.88
CA VAL A 48 7.44 -13.93 1.61
C VAL A 48 7.85 -14.26 0.17
N LEU A 49 8.21 -13.22 -0.57
CA LEU A 49 8.77 -13.36 -1.91
C LEU A 49 10.29 -13.43 -1.81
N GLU A 50 10.85 -14.49 -2.35
CA GLU A 50 12.28 -14.61 -2.68
C GLU A 50 12.53 -13.95 -4.05
N PRO A 51 13.79 -13.67 -4.44
CA PRO A 51 14.07 -13.12 -5.77
C PRO A 51 13.39 -13.90 -6.88
N TYR A 52 12.73 -13.15 -7.78
CA TYR A 52 11.95 -13.63 -8.93
C TYR A 52 10.60 -14.26 -8.61
N ASP A 53 10.22 -14.34 -7.33
CA ASP A 53 8.83 -14.64 -6.98
C ASP A 53 7.94 -13.44 -7.29
N LEU A 54 6.71 -13.72 -7.71
CA LEU A 54 5.75 -12.70 -8.11
C LEU A 54 4.40 -12.97 -7.45
N ILE A 55 3.74 -11.89 -7.03
CA ILE A 55 2.36 -11.94 -6.55
C ILE A 55 1.55 -10.78 -7.16
N ALA A 56 0.34 -11.07 -7.59
CA ALA A 56 -0.61 -10.06 -8.06
C ALA A 56 -1.68 -9.85 -7.00
N VAL A 57 -1.95 -8.60 -6.65
CA VAL A 57 -2.97 -8.21 -5.69
C VAL A 57 -4.10 -7.52 -6.44
N PRO A 58 -5.33 -8.08 -6.39
CA PRO A 58 -6.46 -7.47 -7.09
C PRO A 58 -6.90 -6.16 -6.44
N PRO A 59 -7.74 -5.37 -7.14
CA PRO A 59 -8.36 -4.18 -6.55
C PRO A 59 -9.12 -4.48 -5.26
N ALA A 60 -9.24 -3.47 -4.42
CA ALA A 60 -10.00 -3.50 -3.17
C ALA A 60 -9.49 -4.44 -2.08
N VAL A 61 -8.30 -4.98 -2.24
CA VAL A 61 -7.61 -5.75 -1.18
C VAL A 61 -6.57 -4.85 -0.53
N THR A 62 -6.67 -4.64 0.77
CA THR A 62 -5.68 -3.89 1.55
C THR A 62 -4.37 -4.68 1.60
N ARG A 63 -3.24 -4.00 1.37
CA ARG A 63 -1.91 -4.65 1.29
C ARG A 63 -0.80 -3.74 1.77
N ARG A 64 0.34 -4.34 2.02
CA ARG A 64 1.62 -3.65 2.17
C ARG A 64 2.76 -4.58 1.79
N PHE A 65 3.94 -4.02 1.57
CA PHE A 65 5.17 -4.77 1.34
C PHE A 65 6.25 -4.28 2.31
N VAL A 66 7.08 -5.19 2.80
CA VAL A 66 8.16 -4.89 3.74
C VAL A 66 9.40 -5.68 3.34
N ASN A 67 10.54 -5.01 3.30
CA ASN A 67 11.83 -5.70 3.15
C ASN A 67 12.17 -6.43 4.45
N VAL A 68 12.11 -7.76 4.43
CA VAL A 68 12.39 -8.60 5.60
C VAL A 68 13.79 -9.25 5.53
N SER A 69 14.61 -8.83 4.57
CA SER A 69 16.02 -9.23 4.52
C SER A 69 16.89 -8.29 5.36
N ASP A 70 18.18 -8.61 5.46
CA ASP A 70 19.18 -7.83 6.20
C ASP A 70 19.99 -6.89 5.30
N VAL A 71 19.60 -6.75 4.04
CA VAL A 71 20.22 -5.87 3.04
C VAL A 71 19.17 -4.99 2.38
N ASP A 72 19.61 -3.92 1.71
CA ASP A 72 18.72 -3.15 0.85
C ASP A 72 18.16 -4.07 -0.24
N GLY A 73 16.86 -3.98 -0.47
CA GLY A 73 16.18 -4.81 -1.45
C GLY A 73 15.50 -3.98 -2.54
N GLU A 74 15.35 -4.60 -3.70
CA GLU A 74 14.63 -4.02 -4.83
C GLU A 74 13.37 -4.83 -5.15
N LEU A 75 12.26 -4.13 -5.32
CA LEU A 75 10.95 -4.70 -5.65
C LEU A 75 10.42 -4.01 -6.89
N LEU A 76 10.12 -4.78 -7.93
CA LEU A 76 9.42 -4.26 -9.10
C LEU A 76 7.92 -4.21 -8.79
N VAL A 77 7.33 -3.04 -9.00
CA VAL A 77 5.89 -2.80 -8.79
C VAL A 77 5.26 -2.44 -10.12
N ILE A 78 4.20 -3.15 -10.48
CA ILE A 78 3.42 -2.91 -11.69
C ILE A 78 1.99 -2.56 -11.26
N ILE A 79 1.52 -1.38 -11.67
CA ILE A 79 0.14 -0.97 -11.44
C ILE A 79 -0.57 -0.91 -12.79
N GLN A 80 -1.72 -1.58 -12.89
CA GLN A 80 -2.50 -1.69 -14.12
C GLN A 80 -3.94 -1.23 -13.90
N GLY A 81 -4.47 -0.45 -14.82
CA GLY A 81 -5.84 0.02 -14.77
C GLY A 81 -6.10 1.09 -15.81
N GLN A 82 -7.13 1.87 -15.61
CA GLN A 82 -7.38 3.05 -16.42
C GLN A 82 -6.53 4.22 -15.90
N ARG A 83 -6.12 5.11 -16.80
CA ARG A 83 -5.25 6.24 -16.43
C ARG A 83 -5.86 7.10 -15.32
N GLU A 84 -7.16 7.33 -15.38
CA GLU A 84 -7.90 8.16 -14.41
C GLU A 84 -8.03 7.50 -13.04
N ASP A 85 -7.71 6.23 -12.91
CA ASP A 85 -7.87 5.47 -11.67
C ASP A 85 -6.57 5.34 -10.85
N PHE A 86 -5.45 5.91 -11.30
CA PHE A 86 -4.18 5.75 -10.60
C PHE A 86 -4.08 6.50 -9.26
N ASP A 87 -5.03 7.39 -8.95
CA ASP A 87 -5.13 8.08 -7.66
C ASP A 87 -6.12 7.39 -6.70
N ASP A 88 -6.30 6.09 -6.85
CA ASP A 88 -7.29 5.28 -6.13
C ASP A 88 -6.84 4.81 -4.73
N VAL A 89 -5.73 5.31 -4.22
CA VAL A 89 -5.09 4.81 -2.99
C VAL A 89 -5.78 5.37 -1.75
N ASP A 90 -6.09 4.49 -0.81
CA ASP A 90 -6.52 4.84 0.53
C ASP A 90 -5.67 4.09 1.56
N ARG A 91 -5.60 4.58 2.79
CA ARG A 91 -4.71 4.07 3.83
C ARG A 91 -5.49 3.84 5.12
N VAL A 92 -4.96 2.96 5.98
CA VAL A 92 -5.54 2.78 7.33
C VAL A 92 -5.29 4.02 8.19
N PRO A 93 -6.20 4.34 9.12
CA PRO A 93 -6.05 5.50 10.02
C PRO A 93 -4.78 5.44 10.87
N GLU A 94 -4.31 4.26 11.23
CA GLU A 94 -3.09 4.06 12.01
C GLU A 94 -1.86 4.66 11.32
N THR A 95 -1.86 4.71 9.99
CA THR A 95 -0.78 5.38 9.24
C THR A 95 -0.78 6.88 9.51
N ALA A 96 -1.94 7.53 9.57
CA ALA A 96 -2.03 8.94 9.94
C ALA A 96 -1.54 9.19 11.37
N GLN A 97 -1.90 8.31 12.29
CA GLN A 97 -1.45 8.39 13.69
C GLN A 97 0.08 8.27 13.78
N ALA A 98 0.67 7.33 13.05
CA ALA A 98 2.13 7.16 13.02
C ALA A 98 2.84 8.38 12.41
N ILE A 99 2.29 8.96 11.35
CA ILE A 99 2.84 10.19 10.73
C ILE A 99 2.73 11.36 11.70
N ALA A 100 1.60 11.54 12.36
CA ALA A 100 1.40 12.61 13.34
C ALA A 100 2.37 12.48 14.52
N ALA A 101 2.58 11.26 15.02
CA ALA A 101 3.52 10.99 16.10
C ALA A 101 4.96 11.33 15.73
N LYS A 102 5.35 11.09 14.48
CA LYS A 102 6.72 11.31 14.00
C LYS A 102 6.98 12.75 13.52
N TYR A 103 6.01 13.36 12.85
CA TYR A 103 6.19 14.63 12.14
C TYR A 103 5.24 15.75 12.62
N GLY A 104 4.36 15.48 13.57
CA GLY A 104 3.33 16.42 14.04
C GLY A 104 2.02 16.34 13.26
N ASP A 105 0.94 16.83 13.89
CA ASP A 105 -0.42 16.77 13.33
C ASP A 105 -0.54 17.55 12.01
N GLY A 106 0.19 18.66 11.88
CA GLY A 106 0.18 19.48 10.67
C GLY A 106 0.63 18.74 9.41
N MET A 107 1.41 17.66 9.55
CA MET A 107 1.84 16.86 8.41
C MET A 107 0.66 16.07 7.80
N VAL A 108 -0.22 15.53 8.64
CA VAL A 108 -1.43 14.82 8.17
C VAL A 108 -2.33 15.78 7.39
N GLU A 109 -2.52 17.00 7.89
CA GLU A 109 -3.30 18.03 7.18
C GLU A 109 -2.72 18.37 5.81
N LYS A 110 -1.39 18.50 5.72
CA LYS A 110 -0.71 18.74 4.44
C LYS A 110 -0.92 17.58 3.46
N LEU A 111 -0.82 16.35 3.93
CA LEU A 111 -1.06 15.17 3.10
C LEU A 111 -2.51 15.09 2.63
N ASN A 112 -3.47 15.39 3.51
CA ASN A 112 -4.88 15.44 3.13
C ASN A 112 -5.12 16.50 2.03
N ALA A 113 -4.48 17.67 2.14
CA ALA A 113 -4.57 18.71 1.12
C ALA A 113 -4.00 18.26 -0.24
N LEU A 114 -3.04 17.33 -0.24
CA LEU A 114 -2.47 16.71 -1.44
C LEU A 114 -3.29 15.54 -1.97
N GLY A 115 -4.43 15.23 -1.35
CA GLY A 115 -5.31 14.15 -1.78
C GLY A 115 -5.09 12.80 -1.07
N TRP A 116 -4.21 12.73 -0.09
CA TRP A 116 -4.04 11.52 0.72
C TRP A 116 -5.26 11.31 1.61
N THR A 117 -5.72 10.06 1.69
CA THR A 117 -6.83 9.66 2.56
C THR A 117 -6.39 8.53 3.49
N PHE A 118 -7.06 8.43 4.65
CA PHE A 118 -6.79 7.44 5.69
C PHE A 118 -8.10 6.86 6.19
N GLY A 119 -8.93 6.39 5.24
CA GLY A 119 -10.34 6.05 5.49
C GLY A 119 -10.67 4.56 5.56
N ILE A 120 -9.68 3.66 5.47
CA ILE A 120 -9.97 2.23 5.53
C ILE A 120 -10.57 1.87 6.89
N GLY A 121 -11.78 1.29 6.88
CA GLY A 121 -12.49 0.86 8.07
C GLY A 121 -13.26 1.95 8.81
N VAL A 122 -13.07 3.24 8.49
CA VAL A 122 -13.75 4.34 9.18
C VAL A 122 -15.25 4.32 8.89
N ASP A 123 -15.63 4.15 7.63
CA ASP A 123 -17.04 4.13 7.22
C ASP A 123 -17.81 2.96 7.85
N GLU A 124 -17.13 1.83 8.01
CA GLU A 124 -17.70 0.65 8.68
C GLU A 124 -17.93 0.91 10.17
N ALA A 125 -17.02 1.62 10.83
CA ALA A 125 -17.13 1.96 12.23
C ALA A 125 -18.25 2.98 12.49
N GLU A 126 -18.45 3.91 11.57
CA GLU A 126 -19.49 4.94 11.65
C GLU A 126 -20.85 4.46 11.12
N GLY A 127 -20.85 3.46 10.27
CA GLY A 127 -22.07 2.85 9.73
C GLY A 127 -22.85 3.71 8.75
N ASP A 128 -22.27 4.81 8.24
CA ASP A 128 -23.02 5.81 7.51
C ASP A 128 -22.57 6.08 6.08
N ALA A 129 -21.50 5.49 5.62
CA ALA A 129 -21.13 5.61 4.22
C ALA A 129 -20.48 4.32 3.71
N PRO A 130 -20.80 3.87 2.48
CA PRO A 130 -20.14 2.71 1.91
C PRO A 130 -18.69 3.06 1.61
N ARG A 131 -17.81 2.07 1.74
CA ARG A 131 -16.44 2.17 1.26
C ARG A 131 -16.44 2.55 -0.21
N LYS A 132 -15.45 3.33 -0.62
CA LYS A 132 -15.17 3.50 -2.04
C LYS A 132 -14.85 2.14 -2.63
N THR A 133 -15.69 1.68 -3.52
CA THR A 133 -15.48 0.44 -4.25
C THR A 133 -14.94 0.69 -5.65
N ALA A 134 -14.32 -0.32 -6.20
CA ALA A 134 -13.84 -0.26 -7.58
C ALA A 134 -14.99 -0.14 -8.58
#